data_6c95dc9a9b048e7f2af2573b3a73578f
#
_entry.id   6c95dc9a9b048e7f2af2573b3a73578f
#
_cell.length_a   1.000
_cell.length_b   1.000
_cell.length_c   1.000
_cell.angle_alpha   90.00
_cell.angle_beta   90.00
_cell.angle_gamma   90.00
#
_symmetry.space_group_name_H-M   'P 1'
#
loop_
_entity.id
_entity.type
_entity.pdbx_description
1 polymer ?
#
loop_
_entity_poly.entity_id
_entity_poly.type
_entity_poly.pdbx_seq_one_letter_code
_entity_poly.pdbx_strand_id
1 'polypeptide(L)'
;MYYEWKREDKTKTPFYFSKEDDELMYFAGIYQNDQFCIITREATEKISTIHHREPMIINQSQINNYLNIKKDAMEILNSIKPPNLKFHEISKDVNNPVNNDPALIKPLN
;
A
#
# COMPACT_ATOMS: atom_id res chain seq x y z
N MET A 1 6.22 2.42 -1.29
CA MET A 1 5.31 3.58 -1.42
C MET A 1 4.12 3.23 -2.32
N TYR A 2 3.00 3.86 -2.09
CA TYR A 2 1.82 3.70 -2.95
C TYR A 2 0.94 4.94 -2.85
N TYR A 3 0.01 5.06 -3.81
CA TYR A 3 -0.98 6.12 -3.81
C TYR A 3 -2.33 5.56 -3.39
N GLU A 4 -3.12 6.39 -2.71
CA GLU A 4 -4.51 6.11 -2.39
C GLU A 4 -5.31 7.40 -2.47
N TRP A 5 -6.57 7.30 -2.86
CA TRP A 5 -7.43 8.46 -3.05
C TRP A 5 -8.52 8.47 -1.98
N LYS A 6 -8.54 9.55 -1.22
CA LYS A 6 -9.63 9.81 -0.27
C LYS A 6 -10.82 10.33 -1.04
N ARG A 7 -11.94 9.66 -0.90
CA ARG A 7 -13.19 10.08 -1.52
C ARG A 7 -14.02 10.88 -0.53
N GLU A 8 -14.39 12.12 -0.92
CA GLU A 8 -15.31 12.97 -0.17
C GLU A 8 -16.34 13.51 -1.16
N ASP A 9 -17.60 13.06 -1.02
CA ASP A 9 -18.67 13.41 -1.96
C ASP A 9 -18.27 13.13 -3.41
N LYS A 10 -18.08 14.19 -4.22
CA LYS A 10 -17.71 14.09 -5.65
C LYS A 10 -16.22 14.30 -5.89
N THR A 11 -15.43 14.53 -4.85
CA THR A 11 -14.00 14.77 -5.00
C THR A 11 -13.17 13.56 -4.59
N LYS A 12 -12.02 13.41 -5.23
CA LYS A 12 -11.01 12.42 -4.90
C LYS A 12 -9.70 13.15 -4.68
N THR A 13 -9.13 12.97 -3.50
CA THR A 13 -7.88 13.63 -3.12
C THR A 13 -6.78 12.58 -3.02
N PRO A 14 -5.69 12.69 -3.79
CA PRO A 14 -4.62 11.71 -3.75
C PRO A 14 -3.70 11.90 -2.54
N PHE A 15 -3.26 10.79 -1.97
CA PHE A 15 -2.30 10.73 -0.87
C PHE A 15 -1.16 9.79 -1.25
N TYR A 16 0.03 10.14 -0.80
CA TYR A 16 1.23 9.34 -0.96
C TYR A 16 1.54 8.64 0.36
N PHE A 17 1.71 7.33 0.30
CA PHE A 17 1.97 6.48 1.45
C PHE A 17 3.37 5.90 1.38
N SER A 18 4.07 5.92 2.49
CA SER A 18 5.38 5.29 2.64
C SER A 18 5.53 4.73 4.04
N LYS A 19 6.52 3.85 4.23
CA LYS A 19 6.88 3.40 5.57
C LYS A 19 7.55 4.54 6.32
N GLU A 20 7.38 4.60 7.64
CA GLU A 20 8.01 5.64 8.46
C GLU A 20 9.53 5.67 8.34
N ASP A 21 10.15 4.50 8.11
CA ASP A 21 11.59 4.37 7.94
C ASP A 21 12.07 4.61 6.49
N ASP A 22 11.16 4.94 5.57
CA ASP A 22 11.42 5.13 4.14
C ASP A 22 11.99 3.91 3.42
N GLU A 23 11.95 2.74 4.03
CA GLU A 23 12.40 1.49 3.42
C GLU A 23 11.42 1.00 2.36
N LEU A 24 11.89 0.06 1.53
CA LEU A 24 11.05 -0.56 0.51
C LEU A 24 9.85 -1.27 1.13
N MET A 25 8.75 -1.22 0.41
CA MET A 25 7.48 -1.80 0.81
C MET A 25 7.20 -3.00 -0.09
N TYR A 26 6.91 -4.16 0.52
CA TYR A 26 6.61 -5.39 -0.20
C TYR A 26 5.14 -5.75 0.00
N PHE A 27 4.36 -5.73 -1.07
CA PHE A 27 2.95 -6.11 -1.01
C PHE A 27 2.81 -7.62 -1.18
N ALA A 28 1.96 -8.24 -0.35
CA ALA A 28 1.57 -9.61 -0.56
C ALA A 28 0.65 -9.70 -1.78
N GLY A 29 0.96 -10.63 -2.67
CA GLY A 29 0.16 -10.86 -3.86
C GLY A 29 -0.02 -12.36 -4.10
N ILE A 30 -0.99 -12.67 -4.93
CA ILE A 30 -1.21 -14.02 -5.46
C ILE A 30 -1.29 -13.93 -6.98
N TYR A 31 -0.90 -14.99 -7.65
CA TYR A 31 -1.00 -15.04 -9.11
C TYR A 31 -1.55 -16.39 -9.57
N GLN A 32 -2.23 -16.37 -10.70
CA GLN A 32 -2.77 -17.55 -11.36
C GLN A 32 -3.07 -17.20 -12.83
N ASN A 33 -2.73 -18.09 -13.76
CA ASN A 33 -3.04 -17.92 -15.19
C ASN A 33 -2.60 -16.56 -15.76
N ASP A 34 -1.35 -16.17 -15.49
CA ASP A 34 -0.74 -14.91 -15.94
C ASP A 34 -1.43 -13.65 -15.40
N GLN A 35 -2.24 -13.81 -14.37
CA GLN A 35 -2.87 -12.70 -13.64
C GLN A 35 -2.38 -12.66 -12.21
N PHE A 36 -2.34 -11.47 -11.63
CA PHE A 36 -2.02 -11.34 -10.21
C PHE A 36 -2.96 -10.34 -9.55
N CYS A 37 -3.10 -10.47 -8.25
CA CYS A 37 -3.78 -9.46 -7.47
C CYS A 37 -3.03 -9.20 -6.16
N ILE A 38 -3.15 -7.98 -5.67
CA ILE A 38 -2.59 -7.59 -4.39
C ILE A 38 -3.63 -7.89 -3.31
N ILE A 39 -3.18 -8.57 -2.25
CA ILE A 39 -4.05 -8.87 -1.12
C ILE A 39 -4.23 -7.61 -0.29
N THR A 40 -5.47 -7.29 0.03
CA THR A 40 -5.81 -6.16 0.91
C THR A 40 -6.46 -6.68 2.19
N ARG A 41 -6.53 -5.81 3.17
CA ARG A 41 -7.21 -6.06 4.43
C ARG A 41 -7.97 -4.82 4.87
N GLU A 42 -8.79 -4.96 5.89
CA GLU A 42 -9.44 -3.81 6.52
C GLU A 42 -8.36 -2.85 7.04
N ALA A 43 -8.53 -1.57 6.74
CA ALA A 43 -7.55 -0.56 7.11
C ALA A 43 -7.47 -0.39 8.63
N THR A 44 -6.24 -0.15 9.12
CA THR A 44 -6.02 0.28 10.51
C THR A 44 -6.66 1.64 10.72
N GLU A 45 -6.88 2.02 11.98
CA GLU A 45 -7.58 3.26 12.32
C GLU A 45 -7.01 4.47 11.60
N LYS A 46 -5.68 4.62 11.60
CA LYS A 46 -5.00 5.74 10.96
C LYS A 46 -5.24 5.79 9.44
N ILE A 47 -5.12 4.64 8.77
CA ILE A 47 -5.28 4.54 7.32
C ILE A 47 -6.76 4.68 6.92
N SER A 48 -7.67 4.24 7.79
CA SER A 48 -9.12 4.30 7.52
C SER A 48 -9.63 5.72 7.32
N THR A 49 -8.89 6.73 7.76
CA THR A 49 -9.24 8.12 7.50
C THR A 49 -9.13 8.48 6.01
N ILE A 50 -8.38 7.70 5.24
CA ILE A 50 -8.19 7.91 3.80
C ILE A 50 -8.96 6.88 2.99
N HIS A 51 -8.85 5.59 3.35
CA HIS A 51 -9.48 4.50 2.61
C HIS A 51 -9.82 3.34 3.55
N HIS A 52 -10.90 2.61 3.26
CA HIS A 52 -11.37 1.52 4.13
C HIS A 52 -10.54 0.23 4.02
N ARG A 53 -9.73 0.10 2.97
CA ARG A 53 -8.85 -1.06 2.76
C ARG A 53 -7.40 -0.59 2.68
N GLU A 54 -6.48 -1.46 3.08
CA GLU A 54 -5.05 -1.23 2.90
C GLU A 54 -4.38 -2.50 2.35
N PRO A 55 -3.27 -2.37 1.60
CA PRO A 55 -2.56 -3.54 1.11
C PRO A 55 -1.91 -4.30 2.27
N MET A 56 -1.84 -5.63 2.14
CA MET A 56 -1.05 -6.45 3.05
C MET A 56 0.42 -6.23 2.75
N ILE A 57 1.15 -5.66 3.72
CA ILE A 57 2.57 -5.39 3.58
C ILE A 57 3.34 -6.44 4.35
N ILE A 58 4.28 -7.11 3.66
CA ILE A 58 5.09 -8.18 4.24
C ILE A 58 6.42 -7.59 4.72
N ASN A 59 6.83 -7.95 5.93
CA ASN A 59 8.17 -7.63 6.41
C ASN A 59 9.20 -8.42 5.61
N GLN A 60 10.34 -7.80 5.30
CA GLN A 60 11.40 -8.45 4.53
C GLN A 60 11.80 -9.81 5.13
N SER A 61 11.82 -9.92 6.45
CA SER A 61 12.15 -11.17 7.15
C SER A 61 11.14 -12.29 6.91
N GLN A 62 9.93 -12.00 6.43
CA GLN A 62 8.88 -12.98 6.19
C GLN A 62 8.66 -13.33 4.73
N ILE A 63 9.39 -12.69 3.82
CA ILE A 63 9.21 -12.92 2.36
C ILE A 63 9.44 -14.39 2.00
N ASN A 64 10.54 -14.98 2.46
CA ASN A 64 10.86 -16.38 2.16
C ASN A 64 9.82 -17.35 2.72
N ASN A 65 9.29 -17.07 3.91
CA ASN A 65 8.23 -17.88 4.50
C ASN A 65 6.94 -17.80 3.68
N TYR A 66 6.57 -16.59 3.26
CA TYR A 66 5.36 -16.37 2.45
C TYR A 66 5.44 -17.09 1.10
N LEU A 67 6.61 -17.09 0.47
CA LEU A 67 6.83 -17.72 -0.83
C LEU A 67 7.05 -19.23 -0.74
N ASN A 68 7.18 -19.79 0.45
CA ASN A 68 7.43 -21.23 0.65
C ASN A 68 6.12 -22.00 0.49
N ILE A 69 6.02 -22.83 -0.58
CA ILE A 69 4.84 -23.62 -0.88
C ILE A 69 4.50 -24.67 0.18
N LYS A 70 5.46 -24.99 1.07
CA LYS A 70 5.25 -25.94 2.17
C LYS A 70 4.64 -25.30 3.42
N LYS A 71 4.47 -23.98 3.41
CA LYS A 71 3.90 -23.23 4.55
C LYS A 71 2.54 -22.67 4.19
N ASP A 72 1.72 -22.46 5.21
CA ASP A 72 0.41 -21.84 5.04
C ASP A 72 0.57 -20.32 4.92
N ALA A 73 0.39 -19.80 3.70
CA ALA A 73 0.53 -18.39 3.42
C ALA A 73 -0.45 -17.52 4.23
N MET A 74 -1.70 -17.99 4.40
CA MET A 74 -2.71 -17.24 5.16
C MET A 74 -2.35 -17.12 6.63
N GLU A 75 -1.81 -18.19 7.21
CA GLU A 75 -1.33 -18.16 8.59
C GLU A 75 -0.20 -17.16 8.75
N ILE A 76 0.73 -17.13 7.80
CA ILE A 76 1.84 -16.18 7.81
C ILE A 76 1.31 -14.74 7.73
N LEU A 77 0.41 -14.45 6.78
CA LEU A 77 -0.16 -13.12 6.62
C LEU A 77 -0.90 -12.65 7.87
N ASN A 78 -1.65 -13.54 8.52
CA ASN A 78 -2.39 -13.22 9.73
C ASN A 78 -1.48 -12.96 10.94
N SER A 79 -0.24 -13.46 10.91
CA SER A 79 0.73 -13.28 11.98
C SER A 79 1.57 -12.00 11.84
N ILE A 80 1.57 -11.39 10.65
CA ILE A 80 2.41 -10.22 10.38
C ILE A 80 1.75 -8.97 10.96
N LYS A 81 2.50 -8.26 11.80
CA LYS A 81 2.08 -6.95 12.30
C LYS A 81 2.28 -5.91 11.18
N PRO A 82 1.25 -5.08 10.89
CA PRO A 82 1.40 -4.03 9.89
C PRO A 82 2.54 -3.07 10.23
N PRO A 83 3.34 -2.63 9.26
CA PRO A 83 4.33 -1.60 9.52
C PRO A 83 3.66 -0.25 9.78
N ASN A 84 4.37 0.62 10.48
CA ASN A 84 3.93 2.00 10.62
C ASN A 84 4.09 2.74 9.30
N LEU A 85 3.01 3.34 8.84
CA LEU A 85 2.99 4.13 7.61
C LEU A 85 2.83 5.61 7.92
N LYS A 86 3.39 6.44 7.07
CA LYS A 86 3.14 7.87 7.03
C LYS A 86 2.50 8.22 5.68
N PHE A 87 1.71 9.25 5.65
CA PHE A 87 1.06 9.69 4.42
C PHE A 87 0.84 11.19 4.43
N HIS A 88 0.78 11.76 3.24
CA HIS A 88 0.48 13.18 3.05
C HIS A 88 -0.25 13.38 1.73
N GLU A 89 -1.02 14.47 1.66
CA GLU A 89 -1.71 14.86 0.44
C GLU A 89 -0.71 15.34 -0.61
N ILE A 90 -0.98 14.98 -1.85
CA ILE A 90 -0.15 15.35 -3.01
C ILE A 90 -1.01 15.98 -4.10
N SER A 91 -0.35 16.57 -5.10
CA SER A 91 -1.00 17.19 -6.24
C SER A 91 -1.84 16.19 -7.05
N LYS A 92 -2.98 16.64 -7.57
CA LYS A 92 -3.81 15.87 -8.51
C LYS A 92 -3.12 15.61 -9.85
N ASP A 93 -1.96 16.20 -10.08
CA ASP A 93 -1.16 15.92 -11.29
C ASP A 93 -0.78 14.44 -11.39
N VAL A 94 -0.74 13.71 -10.26
CA VAL A 94 -0.49 12.27 -10.24
C VAL A 94 -1.59 11.48 -10.99
N ASN A 95 -2.78 12.04 -11.14
CA ASN A 95 -3.89 11.38 -11.81
C ASN A 95 -3.68 11.22 -13.32
N ASN A 96 -2.78 12.01 -13.91
CA ASN A 96 -2.44 11.89 -15.33
C ASN A 96 -1.17 11.03 -15.46
N PRO A 97 -1.27 9.85 -16.08
CA PRO A 97 -0.12 8.93 -16.19
C PRO A 97 1.02 9.47 -17.05
N VAL A 98 0.80 10.52 -17.83
CA VAL A 98 1.86 11.20 -18.58
C VAL A 98 2.83 11.91 -17.64
N ASN A 99 2.34 12.37 -16.49
CA ASN A 99 3.18 13.03 -15.49
C ASN A 99 4.02 11.97 -14.77
N ASN A 100 5.33 12.15 -14.80
CA ASN A 100 6.28 11.24 -14.15
C ASN A 100 7.47 12.06 -13.66
N ASP A 101 7.26 12.82 -12.58
CA ASP A 101 8.26 13.72 -12.01
C ASP A 101 8.34 13.44 -10.49
N PRO A 102 9.54 13.39 -9.91
CA PRO A 102 9.69 13.25 -8.46
C PRO A 102 8.94 14.29 -7.64
N ALA A 103 8.64 15.45 -8.22
CA ALA A 103 7.85 16.48 -7.54
C ALA A 103 6.42 16.02 -7.23
N LEU A 104 5.89 15.00 -7.92
CA LEU A 104 4.54 14.48 -7.70
C LEU A 104 4.32 13.95 -6.28
N ILE A 105 5.38 13.49 -5.61
CA ILE A 105 5.27 12.93 -4.26
C ILE A 105 5.55 13.95 -3.16
N LYS A 106 5.81 15.21 -3.51
CA LYS A 106 6.05 16.26 -2.51
C LYS A 106 4.74 16.66 -1.82
N PRO A 107 4.78 16.90 -0.49
CA PRO A 107 3.62 17.42 0.21
C PRO A 107 3.15 18.75 -0.41
N LEU A 108 1.83 18.97 -0.41
CA LEU A 108 1.25 20.21 -0.93
C LEU A 108 1.60 21.43 -0.05
N ASN A 109 1.95 21.19 1.21
CA ASN A 109 2.30 22.27 2.13
C ASN A 109 3.55 21.92 2.92
#